data_407bd673e48c38ef4209c9105a4dfea4
#
_entry.id   407bd673e48c38ef4209c9105a4dfea4
#
_cell.length_a   1.000
_cell.length_b   1.000
_cell.length_c   1.000
_cell.angle_alpha   90.00
_cell.angle_beta   90.00
_cell.angle_gamma   90.00
#
_symmetry.space_group_name_H-M   'P 1'
#
loop_
_entity.id
_entity.type
_entity.pdbx_description
1 polymer ?
#
loop_
_entity_poly.entity_id
_entity_poly.type
_entity_poly.pdbx_seq_one_letter_code
_entity_poly.pdbx_strand_id
1 'polypeptide(L)'
;MKLISWNVNGVRAAVSKGFVSKLEELDPDIMCLQETKAQDDQVRETLFGIGYHLYSNSAVKKGYSGTAILTKTEPLQVINDMGIEEHDQEGRLIAAEFEDYWVVTVYTPNSKNELLRLDYRVEWDRDFLKYVSNLNKSKPVIVCGDL
;
A
#
# COMPACT_ATOMS: atom_id res chain seq x y z
N MET A 1 17.28 -9.61 -2.12
CA MET A 1 16.16 -8.91 -1.44
C MET A 1 14.89 -9.73 -1.58
N LYS A 2 14.11 -9.81 -0.50
CA LYS A 2 12.81 -10.46 -0.52
C LYS A 2 11.71 -9.42 -0.35
N LEU A 3 10.82 -9.33 -1.32
CA LEU A 3 9.68 -8.41 -1.32
C LEU A 3 8.41 -9.24 -1.42
N ILE A 4 7.47 -8.99 -0.51
CA ILE A 4 6.19 -9.71 -0.45
C ILE A 4 5.05 -8.70 -0.56
N SER A 5 4.05 -9.03 -1.34
CA SER A 5 2.80 -8.29 -1.44
C SER A 5 1.66 -9.16 -0.91
N TRP A 6 0.81 -8.60 -0.05
CA TRP A 6 -0.25 -9.37 0.61
C TRP A 6 -1.49 -8.51 0.83
N ASN A 7 -2.59 -8.92 0.21
CA ASN A 7 -3.90 -8.35 0.54
C ASN A 7 -4.37 -9.03 1.81
N VAL A 8 -4.36 -8.31 2.92
CA VAL A 8 -4.65 -8.90 4.25
C VAL A 8 -6.13 -8.92 4.60
N ASN A 9 -6.96 -8.25 3.81
CA ASN A 9 -8.41 -8.20 4.05
C ASN A 9 -8.73 -7.86 5.52
N GLY A 10 -8.11 -6.79 5.99
CA GLY A 10 -8.21 -6.34 7.38
C GLY A 10 -6.99 -6.76 8.20
N VAL A 11 -6.12 -5.80 8.52
CA VAL A 11 -4.87 -6.09 9.24
C VAL A 11 -5.14 -6.60 10.67
N ARG A 12 -6.18 -6.09 11.32
CA ARG A 12 -6.53 -6.52 12.68
C ARG A 12 -6.95 -7.99 12.70
N ALA A 13 -7.78 -8.39 11.74
CA ALA A 13 -8.19 -9.79 11.60
C ALA A 13 -7.00 -10.67 11.22
N ALA A 14 -6.14 -10.19 10.32
CA ALA A 14 -4.95 -10.95 9.91
C ALA A 14 -4.02 -11.22 11.09
N VAL A 15 -3.80 -10.21 11.96
CA VAL A 15 -2.97 -10.39 13.15
C VAL A 15 -3.56 -11.44 14.08
N SER A 16 -4.88 -11.43 14.28
CA SER A 16 -5.51 -12.45 15.13
C SER A 16 -5.45 -13.86 14.54
N LYS A 17 -5.17 -13.98 13.24
CA LYS A 17 -5.04 -15.25 12.53
C LYS A 17 -3.60 -15.69 12.28
N GLY A 18 -2.62 -15.02 12.90
CA GLY A 18 -1.23 -15.44 12.82
C GLY A 18 -0.35 -14.64 11.86
N PHE A 19 -0.75 -13.44 11.49
CA PHE A 19 0.03 -12.58 10.60
C PHE A 19 1.48 -12.39 11.10
N VAL A 20 1.66 -12.09 12.38
CA VAL A 20 2.99 -11.79 12.93
C VAL A 20 3.90 -13.01 12.83
N SER A 21 3.39 -14.20 13.16
CA SER A 21 4.17 -15.44 13.01
C SER A 21 4.56 -15.70 11.57
N LYS A 22 3.66 -15.44 10.64
CA LYS A 22 3.94 -15.62 9.21
C LYS A 22 4.97 -14.60 8.73
N LEU A 23 4.89 -13.37 9.19
CA LEU A 23 5.87 -12.33 8.89
C LEU A 23 7.27 -12.73 9.37
N GLU A 24 7.37 -13.26 10.59
CA GLU A 24 8.63 -13.73 11.15
C GLU A 24 9.21 -14.91 10.35
N GLU A 25 8.35 -15.86 9.99
CA GLU A 25 8.74 -17.02 9.20
C GLU A 25 9.26 -16.63 7.82
N LEU A 26 8.56 -15.73 7.14
CA LEU A 26 8.92 -15.29 5.79
C LEU A 26 10.11 -14.33 5.80
N ASP A 27 10.24 -13.57 6.85
CA ASP A 27 11.35 -12.61 7.06
C ASP A 27 11.66 -11.75 5.82
N PRO A 28 10.65 -11.04 5.26
CA PRO A 28 10.89 -10.22 4.08
C PRO A 28 11.69 -8.97 4.40
N ASP A 29 12.39 -8.44 3.40
CA ASP A 29 13.02 -7.13 3.51
C ASP A 29 11.96 -6.03 3.42
N ILE A 30 10.97 -6.22 2.56
CA ILE A 30 9.85 -5.29 2.38
C ILE A 30 8.56 -6.11 2.25
N MET A 31 7.52 -5.70 2.96
CA MET A 31 6.19 -6.26 2.80
C MET A 31 5.20 -5.14 2.50
N CYS A 32 4.47 -5.29 1.41
CA CYS A 32 3.43 -4.37 0.99
C CYS A 32 2.07 -4.97 1.32
N LEU A 33 1.22 -4.19 2.00
CA LEU A 33 -0.11 -4.64 2.41
C LEU A 33 -1.18 -3.85 1.68
N GLN A 34 -2.25 -4.54 1.30
CA GLN A 34 -3.44 -3.92 0.74
C GLN A 34 -4.65 -4.33 1.58
N GLU A 35 -5.65 -3.47 1.60
CA GLU A 35 -6.87 -3.64 2.39
C GLU A 35 -6.59 -3.80 3.87
N THR A 36 -5.90 -2.81 4.44
CA THR A 36 -5.66 -2.80 5.90
C THR A 36 -6.95 -2.62 6.68
N LYS A 37 -7.95 -1.93 6.11
CA LYS A 37 -9.28 -1.71 6.69
C LYS A 37 -9.22 -1.17 8.12
N ALA A 38 -8.26 -0.31 8.38
CA ALA A 38 -8.02 0.30 9.68
C ALA A 38 -7.44 1.70 9.47
N GLN A 39 -7.68 2.59 10.42
CA GLN A 39 -7.09 3.91 10.38
C GLN A 39 -5.60 3.83 10.73
N ASP A 40 -4.81 4.83 10.36
CA ASP A 40 -3.36 4.77 10.51
C ASP A 40 -2.92 4.50 11.95
N ASP A 41 -3.58 5.12 12.93
CA ASP A 41 -3.29 4.89 14.35
C ASP A 41 -3.60 3.44 14.75
N GLN A 42 -4.66 2.87 14.22
CA GLN A 42 -5.02 1.47 14.48
C GLN A 42 -4.02 0.51 13.84
N VAL A 43 -3.54 0.82 12.64
CA VAL A 43 -2.50 0.02 11.98
C VAL A 43 -1.23 0.03 12.81
N ARG A 44 -0.80 1.21 13.26
CA ARG A 44 0.40 1.34 14.09
C ARG A 44 0.26 0.58 15.41
N GLU A 45 -0.89 0.66 16.05
CA GLU A 45 -1.15 -0.07 17.29
C GLU A 45 -1.14 -1.57 17.08
N THR A 46 -1.83 -2.03 16.04
CA THR A 46 -1.96 -3.46 15.71
C THR A 46 -0.61 -4.10 15.40
N LEU A 47 0.28 -3.38 14.73
CA LEU A 47 1.59 -3.87 14.31
C LEU A 47 2.74 -3.35 15.19
N PHE A 48 2.40 -2.82 16.37
CA PHE A 48 3.42 -2.30 17.29
C PHE A 48 4.40 -3.41 17.68
N GLY A 49 5.68 -3.09 17.66
CA GLY A 49 6.72 -4.01 18.14
C GLY A 49 7.17 -5.08 17.15
N ILE A 50 6.71 -5.04 15.89
CA ILE A 50 7.09 -6.05 14.89
C ILE A 50 8.54 -5.93 14.40
N GLY A 51 9.23 -4.83 14.71
CA GLY A 51 10.62 -4.65 14.32
C GLY A 51 10.85 -4.13 12.91
N TYR A 52 9.83 -3.61 12.24
CA TYR A 52 9.91 -3.01 10.91
C TYR A 52 9.58 -1.52 10.98
N HIS A 53 10.13 -0.76 10.04
CA HIS A 53 9.64 0.59 9.77
C HIS A 53 8.27 0.42 9.11
N LEU A 54 7.27 1.14 9.60
CA LEU A 54 5.89 1.01 9.17
C LEU A 54 5.37 2.33 8.61
N TYR A 55 4.79 2.27 7.42
CA TYR A 55 4.15 3.40 6.74
C TYR A 55 2.75 2.98 6.35
N SER A 56 1.76 3.79 6.72
CA SER A 56 0.35 3.47 6.53
C SER A 56 -0.37 4.63 5.87
N ASN A 57 -1.28 4.30 4.97
CA ASN A 57 -2.14 5.27 4.30
C ASN A 57 -3.56 4.75 4.34
N SER A 58 -4.35 5.25 5.28
CA SER A 58 -5.73 4.80 5.48
C SER A 58 -6.71 5.63 4.64
N ALA A 59 -7.86 5.01 4.33
CA ALA A 59 -8.96 5.73 3.70
C ALA A 59 -9.60 6.69 4.69
N VAL A 60 -10.24 7.73 4.15
CA VAL A 60 -11.08 8.63 4.96
C VAL A 60 -12.21 7.83 5.60
N LYS A 61 -12.81 6.94 4.82
CA LYS A 61 -13.87 6.05 5.30
C LYS A 61 -13.27 4.96 6.19
N LYS A 62 -13.77 4.85 7.42
CA LYS A 62 -13.30 3.85 8.39
C LYS A 62 -13.62 2.43 7.94
N GLY A 63 -12.69 1.51 8.21
CA GLY A 63 -12.89 0.08 7.94
C GLY A 63 -12.89 -0.28 6.46
N TYR A 64 -12.30 0.52 5.61
CA TYR A 64 -12.35 0.39 4.16
C TYR A 64 -10.96 0.64 3.55
N SER A 65 -10.60 -0.15 2.52
CA SER A 65 -9.36 0.06 1.75
C SER A 65 -8.11 0.15 2.65
N GLY A 66 -7.19 1.06 2.31
CA GLY A 66 -5.97 1.28 3.08
C GLY A 66 -4.80 0.42 2.61
N THR A 67 -3.61 1.01 2.61
CA THR A 67 -2.36 0.33 2.24
C THR A 67 -1.31 0.56 3.31
N ALA A 68 -0.31 -0.31 3.35
CA ALA A 68 0.82 -0.14 4.26
C ALA A 68 2.09 -0.76 3.66
N ILE A 69 3.23 -0.24 4.08
CA ILE A 69 4.54 -0.81 3.75
C ILE A 69 5.30 -1.05 5.05
N LEU A 70 5.83 -2.26 5.19
CA LEU A 70 6.75 -2.64 6.24
C LEU A 70 8.12 -2.86 5.61
N THR A 71 9.16 -2.26 6.15
CA THR A 71 10.51 -2.39 5.58
C THR A 71 11.58 -2.43 6.66
N LYS A 72 12.60 -3.26 6.45
CA LYS A 72 13.75 -3.33 7.35
C LYS A 72 14.65 -2.10 7.22
N THR A 73 14.73 -1.54 6.02
CA THR A 73 15.54 -0.36 5.73
C THR A 73 14.67 0.87 5.71
N GLU A 74 15.09 1.93 6.39
CA GLU A 74 14.36 3.19 6.34
C GLU A 74 14.45 3.78 4.93
N PRO A 75 13.31 4.11 4.29
CA PRO A 75 13.33 4.73 2.97
C PRO A 75 13.85 6.16 3.02
N LEU A 76 14.34 6.65 1.89
CA LEU A 76 14.78 8.04 1.75
C LEU A 76 13.59 9.00 1.87
N GLN A 77 12.44 8.61 1.34
CA GLN A 77 11.18 9.32 1.53
C GLN A 77 10.00 8.39 1.26
N VAL A 78 8.84 8.77 1.76
CA VAL A 78 7.59 8.06 1.55
C VAL A 78 6.55 9.07 1.12
N ILE A 79 5.85 8.77 0.03
CA ILE A 79 4.79 9.62 -0.51
C ILE A 79 3.50 8.82 -0.50
N ASN A 80 2.49 9.36 0.16
CA ASN A 80 1.15 8.77 0.13
C ASN A 80 0.37 9.39 -1.02
N ASP A 81 -0.32 8.54 -1.78
CA ASP A 81 -1.25 8.95 -2.82
C ASP A 81 -0.57 9.57 -4.05
N MET A 82 -1.38 10.02 -5.00
CA MET A 82 -0.88 10.51 -6.29
C MET A 82 -0.81 12.03 -6.38
N GLY A 83 -1.31 12.75 -5.38
CA GLY A 83 -1.43 14.20 -5.45
C GLY A 83 -2.65 14.64 -6.23
N ILE A 84 -3.65 13.77 -6.39
CA ILE A 84 -4.91 14.04 -7.08
C ILE A 84 -6.04 13.83 -6.08
N GLU A 85 -6.67 14.91 -5.66
CA GLU A 85 -7.66 14.88 -4.58
C GLU A 85 -8.74 13.81 -4.80
N GLU A 86 -9.22 13.68 -6.02
CA GLU A 86 -10.26 12.70 -6.37
C GLU A 86 -9.83 11.26 -6.05
N HIS A 87 -8.56 10.95 -6.22
CA HIS A 87 -8.01 9.60 -5.98
C HIS A 87 -7.49 9.40 -4.57
N ASP A 88 -7.21 10.49 -3.86
CA ASP A 88 -6.41 10.45 -2.62
C ASP A 88 -7.25 10.27 -1.35
N GLN A 89 -8.49 9.81 -1.48
CA GLN A 89 -9.42 9.68 -0.36
C GLN A 89 -9.48 8.27 0.24
N GLU A 90 -8.91 7.29 -0.45
CA GLU A 90 -9.16 5.89 -0.10
C GLU A 90 -7.91 5.10 0.32
N GLY A 91 -6.78 5.80 0.51
CA GLY A 91 -5.56 5.14 0.99
C GLY A 91 -5.07 4.01 0.09
N ARG A 92 -5.09 4.23 -1.23
CA ARG A 92 -4.83 3.17 -2.21
C ARG A 92 -3.38 3.03 -2.62
N LEU A 93 -2.53 3.99 -2.27
CA LEU A 93 -1.17 4.01 -2.81
C LEU A 93 -0.18 4.60 -1.82
N ILE A 94 0.97 3.93 -1.68
CA ILE A 94 2.16 4.46 -1.01
C ILE A 94 3.35 4.22 -1.92
N ALA A 95 4.18 5.23 -2.11
CA ALA A 95 5.44 5.12 -2.83
C ALA A 95 6.59 5.34 -1.84
N ALA A 96 7.47 4.37 -1.72
CA ALA A 96 8.66 4.46 -0.87
C ALA A 96 9.90 4.51 -1.75
N GLU A 97 10.72 5.55 -1.55
CA GLU A 97 11.96 5.69 -2.28
C GLU A 97 13.12 5.09 -1.50
N PHE A 98 13.85 4.18 -2.15
CA PHE A 98 15.11 3.65 -1.63
C PHE A 98 16.26 4.17 -2.50
N GLU A 99 17.49 3.83 -2.16
CA GLU A 99 18.66 4.37 -2.86
C GLU A 99 18.61 4.08 -4.38
N ASP A 100 18.28 2.86 -4.75
CA ASP A 100 18.38 2.39 -6.14
C ASP A 100 17.04 2.15 -6.84
N TYR A 101 15.91 2.29 -6.13
CA TYR A 101 14.60 1.98 -6.70
C TYR A 101 13.48 2.58 -5.85
N TRP A 102 12.29 2.62 -6.46
CA TRP A 102 11.04 2.91 -5.75
C TRP A 102 10.26 1.62 -5.56
N VAL A 103 9.56 1.52 -4.44
CA VAL A 103 8.55 0.46 -4.24
C VAL A 103 7.21 1.16 -4.08
N VAL A 104 6.24 0.75 -4.90
CA VAL A 104 4.88 1.28 -4.85
C VAL A 104 3.94 0.14 -4.48
N THR A 105 3.21 0.29 -3.39
CA THR A 105 2.09 -0.59 -3.08
C THR A 105 0.81 0.07 -3.56
N VAL A 106 -0.06 -0.69 -4.21
CA VAL A 106 -1.29 -0.17 -4.76
C VAL A 106 -2.45 -1.15 -4.57
N TYR A 107 -3.61 -0.58 -4.26
CA TYR A 107 -4.87 -1.30 -4.21
C TYR A 107 -5.83 -0.58 -5.15
N THR A 108 -6.04 -1.13 -6.35
CA THR A 108 -6.81 -0.46 -7.39
C THR A 108 -8.30 -0.43 -7.07
N PRO A 109 -9.01 0.65 -7.47
CA PRO A 109 -10.45 0.73 -7.26
C PRO A 109 -11.18 -0.40 -7.96
N ASN A 110 -12.19 -0.94 -7.28
CA ASN A 110 -13.00 -1.99 -7.81
C ASN A 110 -14.12 -1.41 -8.67
N SER A 111 -14.33 -1.96 -9.86
CA SER A 111 -15.40 -1.55 -10.77
C SER A 111 -16.60 -2.51 -10.76
N LYS A 112 -16.67 -3.43 -9.80
CA LYS A 112 -17.71 -4.47 -9.80
C LYS A 112 -19.14 -3.96 -9.64
N ASN A 113 -19.33 -2.76 -9.10
CA ASN A 113 -20.64 -2.14 -9.05
C ASN A 113 -20.89 -1.37 -10.33
N GLU A 114 -20.35 -1.89 -11.30
CA GLU A 114 -20.57 -1.82 -12.64
C GLU A 114 -20.18 -0.58 -13.30
N LEU A 115 -20.97 -0.26 -14.25
CA LEU A 115 -20.80 0.82 -15.21
C LEU A 115 -20.62 2.18 -14.54
N LEU A 116 -21.14 2.37 -13.32
CA LEU A 116 -21.02 3.63 -12.59
C LEU A 116 -19.58 3.95 -12.17
N ARG A 117 -18.76 2.92 -11.96
CA ARG A 117 -17.37 3.12 -11.54
C ARG A 117 -16.37 2.77 -12.63
N LEU A 118 -16.84 2.31 -13.78
CA LEU A 118 -15.93 1.93 -14.85
C LEU A 118 -15.16 3.14 -15.39
N ASP A 119 -15.85 4.25 -15.62
CA ASP A 119 -15.21 5.48 -16.10
C ASP A 119 -14.19 6.00 -15.09
N TYR A 120 -14.53 5.95 -13.81
CA TYR A 120 -13.61 6.32 -12.75
C TYR A 120 -12.38 5.40 -12.74
N ARG A 121 -12.57 4.09 -12.88
CA ARG A 121 -11.47 3.13 -12.90
C ARG A 121 -10.53 3.39 -14.08
N VAL A 122 -11.06 3.71 -15.25
CA VAL A 122 -10.26 4.02 -16.43
C VAL A 122 -9.43 5.29 -16.19
N GLU A 123 -10.04 6.31 -15.62
CA GLU A 123 -9.34 7.55 -15.28
C GLU A 123 -8.27 7.31 -14.23
N TRP A 124 -8.58 6.52 -13.21
CA TRP A 124 -7.64 6.15 -12.15
C TRP A 124 -6.43 5.42 -12.73
N ASP A 125 -6.66 4.45 -13.60
CA ASP A 125 -5.59 3.67 -14.24
C ASP A 125 -4.68 4.57 -15.08
N ARG A 126 -5.25 5.52 -15.80
CA ARG A 126 -4.50 6.47 -16.61
C ARG A 126 -3.61 7.35 -15.74
N ASP A 127 -4.16 7.88 -14.65
CA ASP A 127 -3.43 8.73 -13.73
C ASP A 127 -2.35 7.94 -12.98
N PHE A 128 -2.63 6.70 -12.62
CA PHE A 128 -1.66 5.82 -12.01
C PHE A 128 -0.48 5.54 -12.93
N LEU A 129 -0.74 5.23 -14.19
CA LEU A 129 0.31 5.02 -15.19
C LEU A 129 1.20 6.25 -15.30
N LYS A 130 0.61 7.42 -15.37
CA LYS A 130 1.34 8.68 -15.43
C LYS A 130 2.21 8.89 -14.19
N TYR A 131 1.65 8.61 -13.02
CA TYR A 131 2.36 8.74 -11.74
C TYR A 131 3.59 7.82 -11.69
N VAL A 132 3.40 6.55 -11.99
CA VAL A 132 4.50 5.56 -11.98
C VAL A 132 5.55 5.92 -13.03
N SER A 133 5.12 6.36 -14.22
CA SER A 133 6.04 6.76 -15.27
C SER A 133 6.92 7.93 -14.85
N ASN A 134 6.38 8.87 -14.09
CA ASN A 134 7.14 10.00 -13.56
C ASN A 134 8.18 9.53 -12.54
N LEU A 135 7.82 8.62 -11.64
CA LEU A 135 8.78 8.04 -10.69
C LEU A 135 9.90 7.32 -11.43
N ASN A 136 9.55 6.58 -12.47
CA ASN A 136 10.51 5.77 -13.23
C ASN A 136 11.54 6.61 -14.00
N LYS A 137 11.31 7.90 -14.14
CA LYS A 137 12.30 8.81 -14.77
C LYS A 137 13.56 8.96 -13.92
N SER A 138 13.43 8.83 -12.59
CA SER A 138 14.57 8.97 -11.69
C SER A 138 15.21 7.65 -11.30
N LYS A 139 14.38 6.63 -11.04
CA LYS A 139 14.82 5.29 -10.58
C LYS A 139 13.83 4.25 -11.06
N PRO A 140 14.27 2.99 -11.21
CA PRO A 140 13.32 1.89 -11.48
C PRO A 140 12.23 1.82 -10.41
N VAL A 141 11.02 1.45 -10.83
CA VAL A 141 9.87 1.34 -9.94
C VAL A 141 9.41 -0.12 -9.89
N ILE A 142 9.29 -0.64 -8.67
CA ILE A 142 8.69 -1.95 -8.43
C ILE A 142 7.27 -1.69 -7.94
N VAL A 143 6.29 -2.16 -8.69
CA VAL A 143 4.88 -2.02 -8.33
C VAL A 143 4.38 -3.36 -7.82
N CYS A 144 3.82 -3.36 -6.62
CA CYS A 144 3.15 -4.54 -6.08
C CYS A 144 1.77 -4.17 -5.59
N GLY A 145 0.88 -5.12 -5.63
CA GLY A 145 -0.43 -4.88 -5.07
C GLY A 145 -1.51 -5.72 -5.69
N ASP A 146 -2.71 -5.23 -5.46
CA ASP A 146 -3.93 -5.86 -5.93
C ASP A 146 -4.43 -5.03 -7.13
N LEU A 147 -4.04 -5.49 -8.31
CA LEU A 147 -4.29 -4.79 -9.57
C LEU A 147 -5.55 -5.26 -10.28
#